data_0057bf3f27aa734cde4bd97f93d2e2f4
#
_entry.id   0057bf3f27aa734cde4bd97f93d2e2f4
#
_cell.length_a   1.000
_cell.length_b   1.000
_cell.length_c   1.000
_cell.angle_alpha   90.00
_cell.angle_beta   90.00
_cell.angle_gamma   90.00
#
_symmetry.space_group_name_H-M   'P 1'
#
loop_
_entity.id
_entity.type
_entity.pdbx_description
1 polymer ?
#
loop_
_entity_poly.entity_id
_entity_poly.type
_entity_poly.pdbx_seq_one_letter_code
_entity_poly.pdbx_strand_id
1 'polypeptide(L)'
;MATSVTETERKYEAPSDASLPDLTEITGVATGPEEFDLEATYFDTDDYRLARAGVTLRRRVGGEDEGWHLKLPKSEDSRQEVRVPLGRAVKTPPKDLSSLVRAHTRGQSLTPVAEIRTNRRRWQLTNGTGDLLAEVVDDVVTAQTMGSSTTTTSWREIEVELGEGGTRKLLDTVERHLGEAGITPSSSKSKLSQVIGVKRDAVPTVTKKSTAGEVVLAYLHEQRAALQNQDPRVRTNEHDAVHQMRVATRRMRSALQAYGKIIDREATRALTDELKWLAA
;
A
#
# COMPACT_ATOMS: atom_id res chain seq x y z
N MET A 1 21.12 -2.08 -5.66
CA MET A 1 20.79 -2.11 -4.23
C MET A 1 19.35 -1.68 -4.08
N ALA A 2 18.63 -2.18 -3.10
CA ALA A 2 17.28 -1.72 -2.79
C ALA A 2 17.35 -0.29 -2.22
N THR A 3 16.46 0.57 -2.68
CA THR A 3 16.26 1.93 -2.13
C THR A 3 14.90 1.98 -1.44
N SER A 4 14.76 2.83 -0.43
CA SER A 4 13.48 2.99 0.28
C SER A 4 13.14 4.46 0.42
N VAL A 5 11.89 4.81 0.12
CA VAL A 5 11.35 6.16 0.21
C VAL A 5 9.99 6.13 0.90
N THR A 6 9.62 7.21 1.57
CA THR A 6 8.26 7.39 2.07
C THR A 6 7.50 8.27 1.10
N GLU A 7 6.43 7.75 0.53
CA GLU A 7 5.52 8.48 -0.36
C GLU A 7 4.29 8.93 0.42
N THR A 8 3.80 10.11 0.10
CA THR A 8 2.52 10.63 0.59
C THR A 8 1.70 11.03 -0.63
N GLU A 9 0.61 10.31 -0.87
CA GLU A 9 -0.19 10.43 -2.09
C GLU A 9 -1.68 10.43 -1.78
N ARG A 10 -2.46 11.09 -2.66
CA ARG A 10 -3.93 10.93 -2.75
C ARG A 10 -4.33 10.52 -4.16
N LYS A 11 -5.42 9.76 -4.24
CA LYS A 11 -5.96 9.24 -5.49
C LYS A 11 -7.39 9.71 -5.69
N TYR A 12 -7.72 9.98 -6.96
CA TYR A 12 -9.01 10.51 -7.35
C TYR A 12 -9.55 9.72 -8.55
N GLU A 13 -10.86 9.51 -8.58
CA GLU A 13 -11.57 8.96 -9.73
C GLU A 13 -11.93 10.12 -10.66
N ALA A 14 -11.52 10.01 -11.92
CA ALA A 14 -11.81 11.01 -12.95
C ALA A 14 -12.77 10.45 -13.98
N PRO A 15 -13.93 11.11 -14.23
CA PRO A 15 -14.74 10.82 -15.40
C PRO A 15 -13.92 10.93 -16.69
N SER A 16 -14.26 10.14 -17.70
CA SER A 16 -13.51 10.10 -18.97
C SER A 16 -13.51 11.45 -19.70
N ASP A 17 -14.54 12.25 -19.51
CA ASP A 17 -14.75 13.57 -20.10
C ASP A 17 -14.34 14.74 -19.20
N ALA A 18 -13.95 14.48 -17.94
CA ALA A 18 -13.47 15.52 -17.04
C ALA A 18 -12.16 16.13 -17.56
N SER A 19 -12.06 17.44 -17.54
CA SER A 19 -10.82 18.15 -17.81
C SER A 19 -10.03 18.35 -16.53
N LEU A 20 -8.72 18.10 -16.59
CA LEU A 20 -7.82 18.45 -15.49
C LEU A 20 -7.80 19.98 -15.37
N PRO A 21 -8.07 20.58 -14.19
CA PRO A 21 -8.02 22.03 -14.02
C PRO A 21 -6.60 22.58 -14.24
N ASP A 22 -6.51 23.89 -14.42
CA ASP A 22 -5.18 24.55 -14.54
C ASP A 22 -4.42 24.44 -13.23
N LEU A 23 -3.36 23.64 -13.25
CA LEU A 23 -2.54 23.35 -12.07
C LEU A 23 -1.66 24.56 -11.67
N THR A 24 -1.46 25.53 -12.56
CA THR A 24 -0.70 26.76 -12.25
C THR A 24 -1.42 27.63 -11.20
N GLU A 25 -2.74 27.53 -11.12
CA GLU A 25 -3.53 28.25 -10.09
C GLU A 25 -3.23 27.76 -8.66
N ILE A 26 -2.59 26.58 -8.51
CA ILE A 26 -2.30 25.97 -7.21
C ILE A 26 -0.97 26.43 -6.64
N THR A 27 0.08 26.43 -7.47
CA THR A 27 1.46 26.72 -7.02
C THR A 27 2.13 27.83 -7.79
N GLY A 28 1.48 28.37 -8.82
CA GLY A 28 2.02 29.37 -9.73
C GLY A 28 2.91 28.79 -10.84
N VAL A 29 3.48 27.61 -10.66
CA VAL A 29 4.33 26.95 -11.66
C VAL A 29 3.94 25.48 -11.78
N ALA A 30 3.56 25.08 -12.98
CA ALA A 30 3.33 23.69 -13.35
C ALA A 30 4.02 23.41 -14.69
N THR A 31 4.85 22.39 -14.75
CA THR A 31 5.53 21.93 -15.98
C THR A 31 5.00 20.59 -16.41
N GLY A 32 4.85 20.37 -17.71
CA GLY A 32 4.29 19.16 -18.29
C GLY A 32 3.16 19.46 -19.29
N PRO A 33 2.39 18.43 -19.72
CA PRO A 33 2.59 17.04 -19.35
C PRO A 33 3.77 16.36 -20.05
N GLU A 34 4.42 15.47 -19.32
CA GLU A 34 5.26 14.41 -19.91
C GLU A 34 4.45 13.13 -20.02
N GLU A 35 4.61 12.40 -21.11
CA GLU A 35 3.83 11.19 -21.40
C GLU A 35 4.67 9.91 -21.25
N PHE A 36 4.08 8.91 -20.62
CA PHE A 36 4.71 7.61 -20.39
C PHE A 36 3.72 6.47 -20.65
N ASP A 37 4.21 5.43 -21.32
CA ASP A 37 3.53 4.14 -21.39
C ASP A 37 4.16 3.19 -20.36
N LEU A 38 3.35 2.76 -19.40
CA LEU A 38 3.79 1.92 -18.31
C LEU A 38 3.11 0.56 -18.37
N GLU A 39 3.89 -0.51 -18.20
CA GLU A 39 3.36 -1.86 -18.01
C GLU A 39 3.77 -2.40 -16.63
N ALA A 40 2.82 -2.88 -15.86
CA ALA A 40 3.06 -3.41 -14.53
C ALA A 40 2.43 -4.78 -14.35
N THR A 41 3.24 -5.77 -13.95
CA THR A 41 2.77 -7.07 -13.48
C THR A 41 2.74 -7.07 -11.96
N TYR A 42 1.59 -7.35 -11.35
CA TYR A 42 1.41 -7.43 -9.91
C TYR A 42 1.48 -8.86 -9.42
N PHE A 43 2.10 -9.04 -8.24
CA PHE A 43 2.35 -10.33 -7.62
C PHE A 43 1.68 -10.40 -6.24
N ASP A 44 1.01 -11.51 -5.97
CA ASP A 44 0.39 -11.81 -4.68
C ASP A 44 0.33 -13.33 -4.47
N THR A 45 -0.16 -13.76 -3.32
CA THR A 45 -0.56 -15.13 -3.09
C THR A 45 -1.92 -15.43 -3.77
N ASP A 46 -2.26 -16.68 -3.99
CA ASP A 46 -3.50 -17.08 -4.65
C ASP A 46 -4.76 -16.57 -3.91
N ASP A 47 -4.68 -16.35 -2.59
CA ASP A 47 -5.74 -15.80 -1.75
C ASP A 47 -5.59 -14.29 -1.46
N TYR A 48 -4.73 -13.59 -2.21
CA TYR A 48 -4.54 -12.13 -2.17
C TYR A 48 -4.13 -11.57 -0.81
N ARG A 49 -3.22 -12.22 -0.09
CA ARG A 49 -2.82 -11.81 1.28
C ARG A 49 -2.13 -10.45 1.33
N LEU A 50 -1.35 -10.12 0.30
CA LEU A 50 -0.72 -8.79 0.23
C LEU A 50 -1.77 -7.71 0.04
N ALA A 51 -2.67 -7.86 -0.95
CA ALA A 51 -3.73 -6.90 -1.22
C ALA A 51 -4.67 -6.72 -0.01
N ARG A 52 -5.05 -7.81 0.67
CA ARG A 52 -5.83 -7.78 1.92
C ARG A 52 -5.13 -7.00 3.04
N ALA A 53 -3.80 -7.06 3.10
CA ALA A 53 -3.00 -6.28 4.04
C ALA A 53 -2.73 -4.84 3.55
N GLY A 54 -3.14 -4.48 2.33
CA GLY A 54 -2.88 -3.18 1.71
C GLY A 54 -1.44 -3.03 1.20
N VAL A 55 -0.76 -4.15 1.00
CA VAL A 55 0.57 -4.23 0.42
C VAL A 55 0.45 -4.48 -1.08
N THR A 56 1.29 -3.85 -1.89
CA THR A 56 1.38 -4.14 -3.32
C THR A 56 2.83 -4.44 -3.71
N LEU A 57 3.00 -5.48 -4.50
CA LEU A 57 4.29 -5.86 -5.09
C LEU A 57 4.12 -5.96 -6.60
N ARG A 58 4.90 -5.18 -7.33
CA ARG A 58 4.84 -5.14 -8.79
C ARG A 58 6.20 -5.10 -9.45
N ARG A 59 6.28 -5.60 -10.66
CA ARG A 59 7.33 -5.32 -11.63
C ARG A 59 6.78 -4.33 -12.64
N ARG A 60 7.43 -3.18 -12.80
CA ARG A 60 7.04 -2.14 -13.76
C ARG A 60 8.11 -1.96 -14.82
N VAL A 61 7.69 -1.79 -16.05
CA VAL A 61 8.51 -1.46 -17.21
C VAL A 61 7.98 -0.17 -17.82
N GLY A 62 8.85 0.61 -18.38
CA GLY A 62 8.56 1.94 -18.91
C GLY A 62 8.63 3.02 -17.84
N GLY A 63 8.82 4.27 -18.29
CA GLY A 63 9.03 5.42 -17.42
C GLY A 63 10.44 5.47 -16.81
N GLU A 64 10.66 6.50 -15.98
CA GLU A 64 11.98 6.77 -15.38
C GLU A 64 12.30 5.84 -14.21
N ASP A 65 11.26 5.28 -13.59
CA ASP A 65 11.37 4.46 -12.37
C ASP A 65 11.01 3.01 -12.64
N GLU A 66 11.41 2.47 -13.78
CA GLU A 66 11.23 1.05 -14.07
C GLU A 66 11.96 0.17 -13.04
N GLY A 67 11.30 -0.91 -12.61
CA GLY A 67 11.85 -1.75 -11.55
C GLY A 67 10.82 -2.63 -10.87
N TRP A 68 11.24 -3.21 -9.77
CA TRP A 68 10.40 -3.87 -8.80
C TRP A 68 10.05 -2.90 -7.67
N HIS A 69 8.77 -2.82 -7.35
CA HIS A 69 8.22 -1.90 -6.36
C HIS A 69 7.42 -2.67 -5.32
N LEU A 70 7.77 -2.52 -4.06
CA LEU A 70 7.01 -3.00 -2.92
C LEU A 70 6.52 -1.80 -2.13
N LYS A 71 5.19 -1.59 -2.07
CA LYS A 71 4.57 -0.55 -1.25
C LYS A 71 3.97 -1.17 0.01
N LEU A 72 4.47 -0.74 1.16
CA LEU A 72 4.01 -1.14 2.50
C LEU A 72 3.19 0.00 3.12
N PRO A 73 2.02 -0.27 3.74
CA PRO A 73 1.22 0.77 4.37
C PRO A 73 1.93 1.34 5.59
N LYS A 74 1.94 2.68 5.74
CA LYS A 74 2.52 3.39 6.89
C LYS A 74 1.46 4.20 7.65
N SER A 75 0.64 4.94 6.93
CA SER A 75 -0.52 5.66 7.46
C SER A 75 -1.65 5.67 6.40
N GLU A 76 -2.69 6.47 6.59
CA GLU A 76 -3.81 6.55 5.65
C GLU A 76 -3.38 7.00 4.25
N ASP A 77 -2.58 8.07 4.17
CA ASP A 77 -2.11 8.68 2.92
C ASP A 77 -0.61 8.42 2.67
N SER A 78 0.07 7.59 3.49
CA SER A 78 1.51 7.43 3.39
C SER A 78 1.89 5.96 3.32
N ARG A 79 2.88 5.66 2.45
CA ARG A 79 3.43 4.32 2.22
C ARG A 79 4.94 4.35 2.23
N GLN A 80 5.54 3.28 2.67
CA GLN A 80 6.95 3.02 2.44
C GLN A 80 7.07 2.26 1.13
N GLU A 81 7.75 2.83 0.15
CA GLU A 81 8.09 2.13 -1.08
C GLU A 81 9.53 1.65 -1.04
N VAL A 82 9.72 0.35 -1.33
CA VAL A 82 11.03 -0.26 -1.51
C VAL A 82 11.18 -0.62 -2.98
N ARG A 83 12.22 -0.07 -3.63
CA ARG A 83 12.51 -0.25 -5.07
C ARG A 83 13.74 -1.10 -5.28
N VAL A 84 13.68 -1.99 -6.26
CA VAL A 84 14.81 -2.78 -6.74
C VAL A 84 14.85 -2.67 -8.26
N PRO A 85 16.00 -2.36 -8.89
CA PRO A 85 16.11 -2.27 -10.32
C PRO A 85 15.68 -3.56 -11.03
N LEU A 86 15.25 -3.44 -12.30
CA LEU A 86 14.98 -4.60 -13.14
C LEU A 86 16.26 -5.46 -13.27
N GLY A 87 16.13 -6.72 -12.89
CA GLY A 87 17.15 -7.73 -13.07
C GLY A 87 16.80 -8.69 -14.22
N ARG A 88 17.56 -9.78 -14.32
CA ARG A 88 17.29 -10.83 -15.33
C ARG A 88 16.03 -11.65 -15.01
N ALA A 89 15.63 -11.72 -13.73
CA ALA A 89 14.43 -12.44 -13.30
C ALA A 89 13.17 -11.63 -13.63
N VAL A 90 12.27 -12.21 -14.43
CA VAL A 90 11.05 -11.53 -14.92
C VAL A 90 9.80 -12.11 -14.28
N LYS A 91 9.86 -13.38 -13.80
CA LYS A 91 8.68 -14.15 -13.38
C LYS A 91 8.53 -14.29 -11.88
N THR A 92 9.56 -13.96 -11.10
CA THR A 92 9.56 -14.10 -9.64
C THR A 92 10.12 -12.86 -8.99
N PRO A 93 9.48 -12.36 -7.93
CA PRO A 93 9.98 -11.21 -7.18
C PRO A 93 11.38 -11.47 -6.60
N PRO A 94 12.27 -10.44 -6.59
CA PRO A 94 13.57 -10.53 -5.95
C PRO A 94 13.46 -10.94 -4.48
N LYS A 95 14.46 -11.70 -4.00
CA LYS A 95 14.51 -12.16 -2.60
C LYS A 95 14.49 -10.98 -1.61
N ASP A 96 15.10 -9.87 -1.96
CA ASP A 96 15.12 -8.65 -1.14
C ASP A 96 13.71 -8.13 -0.85
N LEU A 97 12.78 -8.22 -1.83
CA LEU A 97 11.39 -7.79 -1.64
C LEU A 97 10.51 -8.91 -1.08
N SER A 98 10.64 -10.14 -1.58
CA SER A 98 9.82 -11.26 -1.11
C SER A 98 10.07 -11.59 0.35
N SER A 99 11.27 -11.36 0.87
CA SER A 99 11.58 -11.52 2.30
C SER A 99 10.82 -10.54 3.18
N LEU A 100 10.60 -9.30 2.72
CA LEU A 100 9.90 -8.24 3.47
C LEU A 100 8.40 -8.51 3.66
N VAL A 101 7.83 -9.41 2.86
CA VAL A 101 6.40 -9.73 2.93
C VAL A 101 6.12 -11.13 3.52
N ARG A 102 7.11 -11.80 4.09
CA ARG A 102 6.96 -13.17 4.63
C ARG A 102 5.90 -13.30 5.71
N ALA A 103 5.75 -12.30 6.57
CA ALA A 103 4.72 -12.28 7.60
C ALA A 103 3.29 -12.26 7.01
N HIS A 104 3.14 -11.72 5.80
CA HIS A 104 1.87 -11.71 5.06
C HIS A 104 1.67 -12.99 4.27
N THR A 105 2.67 -13.44 3.48
CA THR A 105 2.55 -14.63 2.62
C THR A 105 2.45 -15.93 3.40
N ARG A 106 3.03 -15.97 4.60
CA ARG A 106 3.03 -17.18 5.46
C ARG A 106 3.51 -18.43 4.72
N GLY A 107 4.57 -18.28 3.91
CA GLY A 107 5.18 -19.37 3.15
C GLY A 107 4.52 -19.70 1.82
N GLN A 108 3.41 -19.04 1.45
CA GLN A 108 2.86 -19.20 0.10
C GLN A 108 3.71 -18.49 -0.95
N SER A 109 3.69 -19.04 -2.16
CA SER A 109 4.37 -18.47 -3.32
C SER A 109 3.69 -17.17 -3.77
N LEU A 110 4.50 -16.26 -4.30
CA LEU A 110 4.05 -15.07 -4.99
C LEU A 110 3.97 -15.34 -6.48
N THR A 111 2.77 -15.24 -7.04
CA THR A 111 2.48 -15.47 -8.46
C THR A 111 1.93 -14.21 -9.11
N PRO A 112 2.04 -14.05 -10.44
CA PRO A 112 1.38 -12.96 -11.14
C PRO A 112 -0.14 -13.06 -10.98
N VAL A 113 -0.80 -11.96 -10.57
CA VAL A 113 -2.26 -11.91 -10.33
C VAL A 113 -2.99 -10.88 -11.20
N ALA A 114 -2.27 -9.88 -11.71
CA ALA A 114 -2.81 -8.89 -12.63
C ALA A 114 -1.72 -8.26 -13.50
N GLU A 115 -2.10 -7.87 -14.71
CA GLU A 115 -1.33 -6.97 -15.58
C GLU A 115 -2.07 -5.65 -15.74
N ILE A 116 -1.35 -4.54 -15.63
CA ILE A 116 -1.90 -3.19 -15.73
C ILE A 116 -1.06 -2.39 -16.71
N ARG A 117 -1.69 -1.86 -17.73
CA ARG A 117 -1.13 -0.89 -18.67
C ARG A 117 -1.67 0.48 -18.35
N THR A 118 -0.81 1.46 -18.34
CA THR A 118 -1.17 2.83 -18.01
C THR A 118 -0.54 3.77 -19.02
N ASN A 119 -1.37 4.55 -19.70
CA ASN A 119 -0.90 5.73 -20.39
C ASN A 119 -0.98 6.88 -19.39
N ARG A 120 0.17 7.43 -19.01
CA ARG A 120 0.35 8.42 -17.95
C ARG A 120 0.73 9.76 -18.54
N ARG A 121 0.04 10.82 -18.11
CA ARG A 121 0.47 12.19 -18.28
C ARG A 121 0.87 12.77 -16.94
N ARG A 122 2.09 13.30 -16.82
CA ARG A 122 2.68 13.80 -15.57
C ARG A 122 2.93 15.29 -15.62
N TRP A 123 2.55 15.99 -14.56
CA TRP A 123 2.90 17.39 -14.30
C TRP A 123 3.70 17.49 -13.00
N GLN A 124 4.65 18.41 -12.98
CA GLN A 124 5.40 18.75 -11.78
C GLN A 124 4.98 20.14 -11.30
N LEU A 125 4.55 20.21 -10.05
CA LEU A 125 4.22 21.46 -9.36
C LEU A 125 5.43 21.90 -8.56
N THR A 126 5.96 23.08 -8.87
CA THR A 126 7.14 23.63 -8.20
C THR A 126 6.82 24.99 -7.55
N ASN A 127 7.65 25.40 -6.59
CA ASN A 127 7.63 26.75 -6.06
C ASN A 127 8.48 27.69 -6.95
N GLY A 128 8.50 28.98 -6.59
CA GLY A 128 9.29 30.01 -7.32
C GLY A 128 10.81 29.78 -7.27
N THR A 129 11.32 28.90 -6.42
CA THR A 129 12.74 28.53 -6.31
C THR A 129 13.07 27.24 -7.04
N GLY A 130 12.05 26.55 -7.60
CA GLY A 130 12.21 25.31 -8.38
C GLY A 130 12.15 24.03 -7.54
N ASP A 131 11.82 24.11 -6.24
CA ASP A 131 11.65 22.92 -5.42
C ASP A 131 10.36 22.19 -5.80
N LEU A 132 10.44 20.86 -5.95
CA LEU A 132 9.29 20.03 -6.24
C LEU A 132 8.34 19.96 -5.04
N LEU A 133 7.12 20.46 -5.22
CA LEU A 133 6.07 20.45 -4.22
C LEU A 133 5.16 19.23 -4.35
N ALA A 134 4.79 18.87 -5.59
CA ALA A 134 4.01 17.67 -5.88
C ALA A 134 4.17 17.23 -7.33
N GLU A 135 3.94 15.94 -7.58
CA GLU A 135 3.64 15.42 -8.91
C GLU A 135 2.15 15.15 -9.03
N VAL A 136 1.57 15.55 -10.14
CA VAL A 136 0.19 15.23 -10.52
C VAL A 136 0.25 14.35 -11.75
N VAL A 137 -0.35 13.17 -11.66
CA VAL A 137 -0.44 12.26 -12.80
C VAL A 137 -1.88 11.98 -13.15
N ASP A 138 -2.16 11.97 -14.45
CA ASP A 138 -3.44 11.60 -15.05
C ASP A 138 -3.23 10.29 -15.82
N ASP A 139 -3.79 9.23 -15.28
CA ASP A 139 -3.59 7.87 -15.73
C ASP A 139 -4.84 7.31 -16.43
N VAL A 140 -4.70 6.97 -17.70
CA VAL A 140 -5.66 6.11 -18.40
C VAL A 140 -5.20 4.67 -18.26
N VAL A 141 -5.98 3.88 -17.54
CA VAL A 141 -5.59 2.53 -17.10
C VAL A 141 -6.41 1.47 -17.81
N THR A 142 -5.73 0.44 -18.32
CA THR A 142 -6.34 -0.82 -18.76
C THR A 142 -5.70 -1.96 -17.97
N ALA A 143 -6.50 -2.76 -17.32
CA ALA A 143 -6.03 -3.80 -16.43
C ALA A 143 -6.71 -5.14 -16.72
N GLN A 144 -5.96 -6.21 -16.49
CA GLN A 144 -6.40 -7.57 -16.71
C GLN A 144 -6.03 -8.44 -15.52
N THR A 145 -7.00 -9.18 -14.97
CA THR A 145 -6.72 -10.21 -13.96
C THR A 145 -6.04 -11.41 -14.61
N MET A 146 -5.12 -12.05 -13.85
CA MET A 146 -4.46 -13.29 -14.25
C MET A 146 -4.97 -14.43 -13.34
N GLY A 147 -5.42 -15.54 -13.95
CA GLY A 147 -5.95 -16.69 -13.20
C GLY A 147 -6.88 -17.53 -14.04
N SER A 148 -7.78 -18.29 -13.38
CA SER A 148 -8.75 -19.19 -14.04
C SER A 148 -9.80 -18.43 -14.87
N SER A 149 -10.06 -17.18 -14.56
CA SER A 149 -10.90 -16.27 -15.35
C SER A 149 -10.18 -14.95 -15.55
N THR A 150 -10.22 -14.44 -16.77
CA THR A 150 -9.65 -13.15 -17.14
C THR A 150 -10.74 -12.11 -17.21
N THR A 151 -10.60 -11.04 -16.45
CA THR A 151 -11.49 -9.86 -16.51
C THR A 151 -10.66 -8.66 -16.93
N THR A 152 -11.12 -7.93 -17.95
CA THR A 152 -10.50 -6.68 -18.38
C THR A 152 -11.35 -5.51 -17.89
N THR A 153 -10.69 -4.49 -17.31
CA THR A 153 -11.32 -3.28 -16.79
C THR A 153 -10.51 -2.07 -17.24
N SER A 154 -11.18 -0.97 -17.56
CA SER A 154 -10.52 0.29 -17.89
C SER A 154 -11.14 1.44 -17.10
N TRP A 155 -10.28 2.39 -16.65
CA TRP A 155 -10.73 3.58 -15.93
C TRP A 155 -9.69 4.70 -16.11
N ARG A 156 -10.04 5.89 -15.63
CA ARG A 156 -9.14 7.03 -15.52
C ARG A 156 -9.04 7.45 -14.07
N GLU A 157 -7.83 7.70 -13.61
CA GLU A 157 -7.58 8.18 -12.25
C GLU A 157 -6.51 9.27 -12.23
N ILE A 158 -6.61 10.15 -11.26
CA ILE A 158 -5.59 11.15 -10.96
C ILE A 158 -4.88 10.74 -9.67
N GLU A 159 -3.56 10.82 -9.65
CA GLU A 159 -2.77 10.66 -8.43
C GLU A 159 -2.01 11.96 -8.17
N VAL A 160 -1.91 12.35 -6.90
CA VAL A 160 -1.14 13.50 -6.46
C VAL A 160 -0.19 13.03 -5.38
N GLU A 161 1.10 13.07 -5.67
CA GLU A 161 2.17 12.65 -4.76
C GLU A 161 2.98 13.87 -4.33
N LEU A 162 3.24 14.00 -3.02
CA LEU A 162 4.05 15.11 -2.49
C LEU A 162 5.53 14.91 -2.83
N GLY A 163 6.13 15.97 -3.37
CA GLY A 163 7.59 16.12 -3.44
C GLY A 163 8.19 16.51 -2.08
N GLU A 164 9.52 16.63 -2.03
CA GLU A 164 10.25 16.97 -0.80
C GLU A 164 9.84 18.32 -0.20
N GLY A 165 9.50 19.29 -1.05
CA GLY A 165 9.00 20.61 -0.62
C GLY A 165 7.51 20.67 -0.32
N GLY A 166 6.78 19.57 -0.52
CA GLY A 166 5.33 19.51 -0.42
C GLY A 166 4.81 19.36 1.00
N THR A 167 3.57 19.79 1.22
CA THR A 167 2.89 19.70 2.51
C THR A 167 1.50 19.06 2.36
N ARG A 168 0.97 18.46 3.42
CA ARG A 168 -0.41 17.91 3.41
C ARG A 168 -1.46 18.98 3.05
N LYS A 169 -1.23 20.25 3.43
CA LYS A 169 -2.10 21.37 3.06
C LYS A 169 -2.17 21.57 1.54
N LEU A 170 -1.07 21.27 0.82
CA LEU A 170 -1.09 21.32 -0.64
C LEU A 170 -2.04 20.26 -1.20
N LEU A 171 -2.03 19.02 -0.66
CA LEU A 171 -2.99 17.98 -1.05
C LEU A 171 -4.45 18.43 -0.84
N ASP A 172 -4.74 19.12 0.27
CA ASP A 172 -6.09 19.64 0.53
C ASP A 172 -6.48 20.71 -0.50
N THR A 173 -5.53 21.55 -0.91
CA THR A 173 -5.75 22.57 -1.95
C THR A 173 -6.01 21.92 -3.30
N VAL A 174 -5.18 20.94 -3.71
CA VAL A 174 -5.36 20.20 -4.96
C VAL A 174 -6.71 19.49 -4.97
N GLU A 175 -7.07 18.80 -3.88
CA GLU A 175 -8.35 18.08 -3.76
C GLU A 175 -9.56 18.98 -3.98
N ARG A 176 -9.52 20.21 -3.45
CA ARG A 176 -10.59 21.19 -3.68
C ARG A 176 -10.70 21.57 -5.15
N HIS A 177 -9.57 21.89 -5.82
CA HIS A 177 -9.56 22.25 -7.25
C HIS A 177 -10.04 21.09 -8.15
N LEU A 178 -9.60 19.86 -7.85
CA LEU A 178 -10.07 18.68 -8.55
C LEU A 178 -11.57 18.45 -8.34
N GLY A 179 -12.07 18.70 -7.13
CA GLY A 179 -13.51 18.59 -6.81
C GLY A 179 -14.38 19.57 -7.59
N GLU A 180 -13.91 20.79 -7.81
CA GLU A 180 -14.58 21.80 -8.65
C GLU A 180 -14.69 21.36 -10.12
N ALA A 181 -13.79 20.50 -10.59
CA ALA A 181 -13.81 19.87 -11.91
C ALA A 181 -14.57 18.52 -11.95
N GLY A 182 -15.25 18.13 -10.86
CA GLY A 182 -15.99 16.87 -10.78
C GLY A 182 -15.13 15.62 -10.56
N ILE A 183 -13.85 15.79 -10.23
CA ILE A 183 -12.90 14.71 -9.92
C ILE A 183 -12.96 14.47 -8.41
N THR A 184 -13.32 13.25 -8.00
CA THR A 184 -13.62 12.92 -6.60
C THR A 184 -12.59 11.96 -5.99
N PRO A 185 -12.38 12.00 -4.65
CA PRO A 185 -11.49 11.05 -4.00
C PRO A 185 -11.83 9.60 -4.32
N SER A 186 -10.82 8.80 -4.68
CA SER A 186 -11.02 7.41 -5.05
C SER A 186 -11.34 6.53 -3.84
N SER A 187 -12.34 5.66 -4.01
CA SER A 187 -12.66 4.61 -3.06
C SER A 187 -11.59 3.49 -3.04
N SER A 188 -10.82 3.36 -4.12
CA SER A 188 -9.78 2.35 -4.28
C SER A 188 -8.42 2.86 -3.81
N LYS A 189 -7.78 2.14 -2.88
CA LYS A 189 -6.47 2.50 -2.32
C LYS A 189 -5.28 2.13 -3.24
N SER A 190 -5.49 1.32 -4.28
CA SER A 190 -4.46 0.96 -5.28
C SER A 190 -5.11 0.48 -6.58
N LYS A 191 -4.38 0.63 -7.70
CA LYS A 191 -4.79 0.08 -9.01
C LYS A 191 -5.10 -1.42 -8.91
N LEU A 192 -4.28 -2.18 -8.18
CA LEU A 192 -4.50 -3.61 -7.99
C LEU A 192 -5.83 -3.91 -7.29
N SER A 193 -6.15 -3.21 -6.20
CA SER A 193 -7.41 -3.46 -5.47
C SER A 193 -8.65 -3.17 -6.31
N GLN A 194 -8.56 -2.22 -7.24
CA GLN A 194 -9.65 -1.92 -8.18
C GLN A 194 -9.88 -3.06 -9.17
N VAL A 195 -8.80 -3.69 -9.65
CA VAL A 195 -8.87 -4.78 -10.63
C VAL A 195 -9.39 -6.08 -10.03
N ILE A 196 -8.82 -6.48 -8.87
CA ILE A 196 -9.12 -7.78 -8.26
C ILE A 196 -10.37 -7.76 -7.38
N GLY A 197 -10.94 -6.56 -7.09
CA GLY A 197 -12.13 -6.42 -6.25
C GLY A 197 -11.94 -6.85 -4.78
N VAL A 198 -10.71 -7.11 -4.35
CA VAL A 198 -10.40 -7.54 -2.98
C VAL A 198 -10.31 -6.33 -2.06
N LYS A 199 -11.10 -6.35 -1.01
CA LYS A 199 -11.04 -5.35 0.06
C LYS A 199 -10.01 -5.73 1.11
N ARG A 200 -9.43 -4.73 1.76
CA ARG A 200 -8.59 -4.95 2.94
C ARG A 200 -9.34 -5.73 4.00
N ASP A 201 -8.61 -6.55 4.75
CA ASP A 201 -9.17 -7.20 5.93
C ASP A 201 -9.76 -6.15 6.86
N ALA A 202 -11.03 -6.31 7.20
CA ALA A 202 -11.71 -5.40 8.12
C ALA A 202 -11.06 -5.52 9.52
N VAL A 203 -10.72 -4.38 10.09
CA VAL A 203 -10.36 -4.33 11.52
C VAL A 203 -11.67 -4.34 12.31
N PRO A 204 -11.85 -5.26 13.26
CA PRO A 204 -13.06 -5.28 14.07
C PRO A 204 -13.25 -3.93 14.79
N THR A 205 -14.41 -3.31 14.58
CA THR A 205 -14.74 -2.03 15.23
C THR A 205 -15.38 -2.29 16.58
N VAL A 206 -14.79 -1.75 17.63
CA VAL A 206 -15.33 -1.85 18.99
C VAL A 206 -16.29 -0.68 19.26
N THR A 207 -17.48 -1.00 19.76
CA THR A 207 -18.52 -0.04 20.13
C THR A 207 -18.93 -0.28 21.59
N LYS A 208 -19.75 0.61 22.17
CA LYS A 208 -20.32 0.42 23.52
C LYS A 208 -21.21 -0.83 23.65
N LYS A 209 -21.63 -1.42 22.51
CA LYS A 209 -22.46 -2.63 22.47
C LYS A 209 -21.66 -3.91 22.20
N SER A 210 -20.35 -3.79 21.96
CA SER A 210 -19.50 -4.95 21.67
C SER A 210 -19.39 -5.86 22.89
N THR A 211 -19.45 -7.16 22.62
CA THR A 211 -19.21 -8.20 23.63
C THR A 211 -17.74 -8.22 24.05
N ALA A 212 -17.44 -8.80 25.20
CA ALA A 212 -16.07 -8.97 25.67
C ALA A 212 -15.21 -9.76 24.67
N GLY A 213 -15.78 -10.78 23.99
CA GLY A 213 -15.11 -11.54 22.95
C GLY A 213 -14.70 -10.69 21.75
N GLU A 214 -15.60 -9.83 21.24
CA GLU A 214 -15.32 -8.91 20.14
C GLU A 214 -14.23 -7.90 20.50
N VAL A 215 -14.24 -7.37 21.73
CA VAL A 215 -13.20 -6.45 22.22
C VAL A 215 -11.83 -7.14 22.26
N VAL A 216 -11.77 -8.36 22.81
CA VAL A 216 -10.52 -9.14 22.87
C VAL A 216 -10.03 -9.49 21.47
N LEU A 217 -10.92 -9.88 20.58
CA LEU A 217 -10.56 -10.20 19.19
C LEU A 217 -10.03 -8.97 18.45
N ALA A 218 -10.68 -7.81 18.61
CA ALA A 218 -10.19 -6.56 18.03
C ALA A 218 -8.79 -6.21 18.53
N TYR A 219 -8.53 -6.35 19.83
CA TYR A 219 -7.21 -6.13 20.41
C TYR A 219 -6.15 -7.09 19.83
N LEU A 220 -6.48 -8.38 19.70
CA LEU A 220 -5.57 -9.36 19.08
C LEU A 220 -5.29 -9.04 17.61
N HIS A 221 -6.28 -8.57 16.85
CA HIS A 221 -6.09 -8.11 15.48
C HIS A 221 -5.14 -6.91 15.41
N GLU A 222 -5.27 -5.94 16.32
CA GLU A 222 -4.36 -4.80 16.43
C GLU A 222 -2.91 -5.24 16.70
N GLN A 223 -2.71 -6.14 17.68
CA GLN A 223 -1.36 -6.63 17.98
C GLN A 223 -0.78 -7.47 16.84
N ARG A 224 -1.60 -8.25 16.13
CA ARG A 224 -1.18 -8.97 14.90
C ARG A 224 -0.72 -8.00 13.83
N ALA A 225 -1.49 -6.96 13.57
CA ALA A 225 -1.14 -5.93 12.58
C ALA A 225 0.17 -5.22 12.99
N ALA A 226 0.32 -4.87 14.27
CA ALA A 226 1.55 -4.27 14.79
C ALA A 226 2.76 -5.19 14.55
N LEU A 227 2.64 -6.49 14.81
CA LEU A 227 3.70 -7.48 14.60
C LEU A 227 4.05 -7.58 13.09
N GLN A 228 3.05 -7.68 12.23
CA GLN A 228 3.23 -7.75 10.78
C GLN A 228 3.90 -6.47 10.21
N ASN A 229 3.56 -5.31 10.75
CA ASN A 229 4.17 -4.04 10.34
C ASN A 229 5.63 -3.90 10.81
N GLN A 230 6.03 -4.58 11.91
CA GLN A 230 7.41 -4.56 12.37
C GLN A 230 8.29 -5.57 11.60
N ASP A 231 7.75 -6.66 11.02
CA ASP A 231 8.55 -7.69 10.35
C ASP A 231 9.46 -7.12 9.23
N PRO A 232 8.98 -6.31 8.26
CA PRO A 232 9.87 -5.71 7.28
C PRO A 232 10.90 -4.76 7.90
N ARG A 233 10.54 -4.00 8.93
CA ARG A 233 11.42 -3.05 9.60
C ARG A 233 12.56 -3.74 10.36
N VAL A 234 12.27 -4.89 10.98
CA VAL A 234 13.29 -5.74 11.60
C VAL A 234 14.25 -6.29 10.54
N ARG A 235 13.73 -6.72 9.38
CA ARG A 235 14.56 -7.25 8.28
C ARG A 235 15.44 -6.20 7.63
N THR A 236 15.04 -4.94 7.66
CA THR A 236 15.84 -3.78 7.20
C THR A 236 16.69 -3.16 8.30
N ASN A 237 16.72 -3.77 9.50
CA ASN A 237 17.48 -3.30 10.66
C ASN A 237 17.14 -1.85 11.06
N GLU A 238 15.86 -1.46 10.95
CA GLU A 238 15.42 -0.14 11.37
C GLU A 238 15.50 0.01 12.89
N HIS A 239 15.82 1.23 13.32
CA HIS A 239 15.89 1.58 14.74
C HIS A 239 14.57 1.22 15.45
N ASP A 240 14.67 0.69 16.66
CA ASP A 240 13.56 0.30 17.55
C ASP A 240 12.61 -0.80 17.04
N ALA A 241 12.74 -1.28 15.79
CA ALA A 241 11.83 -2.24 15.20
C ALA A 241 11.74 -3.56 15.99
N VAL A 242 12.89 -4.08 16.45
CA VAL A 242 12.95 -5.31 17.27
C VAL A 242 12.21 -5.10 18.59
N HIS A 243 12.42 -3.94 19.26
CA HIS A 243 11.73 -3.62 20.51
C HIS A 243 10.21 -3.56 20.30
N GLN A 244 9.73 -2.87 19.28
CA GLN A 244 8.30 -2.76 18.99
C GLN A 244 7.68 -4.12 18.61
N MET A 245 8.37 -4.95 17.87
CA MET A 245 7.94 -6.33 17.60
C MET A 245 7.79 -7.14 18.89
N ARG A 246 8.77 -7.06 19.80
CA ARG A 246 8.70 -7.73 21.10
C ARG A 246 7.59 -7.20 21.99
N VAL A 247 7.29 -5.89 21.94
CA VAL A 247 6.15 -5.29 22.66
C VAL A 247 4.83 -5.86 22.15
N ALA A 248 4.59 -5.87 20.83
CA ALA A 248 3.38 -6.42 20.22
C ALA A 248 3.22 -7.92 20.57
N THR A 249 4.31 -8.69 20.46
CA THR A 249 4.33 -10.12 20.80
C THR A 249 3.96 -10.37 22.25
N ARG A 250 4.55 -9.62 23.20
CA ARG A 250 4.23 -9.72 24.63
C ARG A 250 2.79 -9.35 24.94
N ARG A 251 2.27 -8.27 24.33
CA ARG A 251 0.88 -7.84 24.49
C ARG A 251 -0.10 -8.92 24.00
N MET A 252 0.15 -9.50 22.82
CA MET A 252 -0.68 -10.59 22.31
C MET A 252 -0.67 -11.80 23.25
N ARG A 253 0.50 -12.23 23.70
CA ARG A 253 0.64 -13.34 24.66
C ARG A 253 -0.10 -13.06 25.98
N SER A 254 0.06 -11.87 26.54
CA SER A 254 -0.62 -11.46 27.78
C SER A 254 -2.15 -11.48 27.62
N ALA A 255 -2.68 -11.04 26.48
CA ALA A 255 -4.11 -11.10 26.19
C ALA A 255 -4.61 -12.54 26.12
N LEU A 256 -3.92 -13.43 25.40
CA LEU A 256 -4.27 -14.86 25.34
C LEU A 256 -4.31 -15.51 26.71
N GLN A 257 -3.40 -15.13 27.62
CA GLN A 257 -3.36 -15.66 29.00
C GLN A 257 -4.46 -15.06 29.90
N ALA A 258 -4.64 -13.72 29.86
CA ALA A 258 -5.57 -13.01 30.71
C ALA A 258 -7.04 -13.36 30.40
N TYR A 259 -7.37 -13.52 29.13
CA TYR A 259 -8.73 -13.76 28.66
C TYR A 259 -9.06 -15.23 28.43
N GLY A 260 -8.39 -16.16 29.11
CA GLY A 260 -8.59 -17.60 28.96
C GLY A 260 -9.97 -18.15 29.37
N LYS A 261 -10.90 -17.29 29.87
CA LYS A 261 -12.33 -17.60 30.02
C LYS A 261 -13.13 -17.31 28.75
N ILE A 262 -12.58 -16.52 27.83
CA ILE A 262 -13.19 -16.11 26.56
C ILE A 262 -12.52 -16.84 25.40
N ILE A 263 -11.20 -17.02 25.49
CA ILE A 263 -10.37 -17.67 24.47
C ILE A 263 -10.11 -19.10 24.89
N ASP A 264 -10.27 -20.05 23.98
CA ASP A 264 -9.89 -21.45 24.19
C ASP A 264 -8.37 -21.54 24.37
N ARG A 265 -7.95 -21.89 25.60
CA ARG A 265 -6.53 -22.00 25.96
C ARG A 265 -5.85 -23.19 25.30
N GLU A 266 -6.58 -24.28 25.06
CA GLU A 266 -6.03 -25.46 24.40
C GLU A 266 -5.73 -25.17 22.93
N ALA A 267 -6.69 -24.57 22.23
CA ALA A 267 -6.54 -24.17 20.83
C ALA A 267 -5.43 -23.10 20.62
N THR A 268 -5.14 -22.31 21.64
CA THR A 268 -4.13 -21.22 21.54
C THR A 268 -2.79 -21.54 22.19
N ARG A 269 -2.60 -22.76 22.74
CA ARG A 269 -1.37 -23.16 23.45
C ARG A 269 -0.13 -23.04 22.53
N ALA A 270 -0.16 -23.67 21.37
CA ALA A 270 0.96 -23.63 20.42
C ALA A 270 1.32 -22.19 20.02
N LEU A 271 0.33 -21.35 19.73
CA LEU A 271 0.55 -19.94 19.44
C LEU A 271 1.19 -19.19 20.62
N THR A 272 0.75 -19.47 21.84
CA THR A 272 1.31 -18.85 23.05
C THR A 272 2.79 -19.20 23.24
N ASP A 273 3.18 -20.44 22.94
CA ASP A 273 4.55 -20.91 23.03
C ASP A 273 5.45 -20.26 21.96
N GLU A 274 4.96 -20.17 20.71
CA GLU A 274 5.64 -19.44 19.64
C GLU A 274 5.83 -17.96 19.97
N LEU A 275 4.79 -17.29 20.50
CA LEU A 275 4.88 -15.90 20.95
C LEU A 275 5.86 -15.73 22.12
N LYS A 276 5.99 -16.74 22.99
CA LYS A 276 6.99 -16.73 24.06
C LYS A 276 8.41 -16.77 23.50
N TRP A 277 8.64 -17.65 22.53
CA TRP A 277 9.92 -17.76 21.84
C TRP A 277 10.28 -16.46 21.09
N LEU A 278 9.34 -15.89 20.33
CA LEU A 278 9.55 -14.66 19.56
C LEU A 278 9.82 -13.44 20.47
N ALA A 279 9.32 -13.44 21.72
CA ALA A 279 9.51 -12.35 22.68
C ALA A 279 10.83 -12.46 23.47
N ALA A 280 11.50 -13.60 23.43
CA ALA A 280 12.78 -13.83 24.13
C ALA A 280 13.92 -13.12 23.40
#